data_5721df16954778c48121a93315beff6e
#
_entry.id   5721df16954778c48121a93315beff6e
#
_cell.length_a   1.000
_cell.length_b   1.000
_cell.length_c   1.000
_cell.angle_alpha   90.00
_cell.angle_beta   90.00
_cell.angle_gamma   90.00
#
_symmetry.space_group_name_H-M   'P 1'
#
loop_
_entity.id
_entity.type
_entity.pdbx_description
1 polymer ?
#
loop_
_entity_poly.entity_id
_entity_poly.type
_entity_poly.pdbx_seq_one_letter_code
_entity_poly.pdbx_strand_id
1 'polypeptide(L)'
;MHRVSRPIHRQIECQPEEFIYETRDTRVPLTVIRKKNGGKADALNMGINAANYPSFICMDADSVLQYDSLKNISQPILEKPNVVAVGGLIRLSNDVELENCRVKKYQLPKNIIACMQVLEYDRSFLASRIMFDKFNGSLIISGAFGLFKKDVVIAAGGYNNKTMGEDMELVVKLHEYCTVNNMKYTICYATDAICWTQAPEKLSNLKKQRKRWHLGLFQSMIKHRKMLFNPKFGAVGYISYLYFLIYELLSPFIEIFGVLTMLLAFATDLINIPFMVLFFLIYAVFGSVLSLTAFFSRIYTSDLKVTFSDAVKACLLCVFEITCLRFVLAWVRATAFFGYRKKKLQWGRIERKKINFK
;
A
#
# COMPACT_ATOMS: atom_id res chain seq x y z
N MET A 1 18.79 -22.55 -17.26
CA MET A 1 18.04 -23.00 -16.08
C MET A 1 17.90 -24.51 -16.11
N HIS A 2 18.23 -25.19 -15.03
CA HIS A 2 18.13 -26.64 -14.90
C HIS A 2 17.01 -26.98 -13.93
N ARG A 3 16.25 -28.04 -14.23
CA ARG A 3 15.26 -28.57 -13.31
C ARG A 3 15.98 -29.25 -12.15
N VAL A 4 15.58 -28.94 -10.93
CA VAL A 4 16.17 -29.48 -9.70
C VAL A 4 15.10 -30.24 -8.94
N SER A 5 15.44 -31.41 -8.41
CA SER A 5 14.57 -32.20 -7.53
C SER A 5 15.09 -32.07 -6.11
N ARG A 6 14.71 -30.98 -5.44
CA ARG A 6 14.94 -30.82 -4.01
C ARG A 6 13.63 -30.46 -3.29
N PRO A 7 13.32 -31.08 -2.16
CA PRO A 7 12.15 -30.68 -1.37
C PRO A 7 12.40 -29.30 -0.75
N ILE A 8 11.35 -28.45 -0.76
CA ILE A 8 11.34 -27.21 0.01
C ILE A 8 10.79 -27.52 1.40
N HIS A 9 11.58 -27.24 2.43
CA HIS A 9 11.12 -27.37 3.81
C HIS A 9 10.05 -26.33 4.12
N ARG A 10 8.81 -26.79 4.30
CA ARG A 10 7.64 -25.91 4.51
C ARG A 10 7.48 -25.56 5.98
N GLN A 11 8.01 -24.44 6.41
CA GLN A 11 7.81 -23.86 7.74
C GLN A 11 6.48 -23.10 7.83
N ILE A 12 5.99 -22.58 6.68
CA ILE A 12 4.69 -21.93 6.52
C ILE A 12 3.87 -22.75 5.54
N GLU A 13 2.57 -22.94 5.85
CA GLU A 13 1.66 -23.67 4.99
C GLU A 13 1.48 -22.98 3.63
N CYS A 14 1.63 -23.72 2.55
CA CYS A 14 1.40 -23.29 1.17
C CYS A 14 1.14 -24.50 0.27
N GLN A 15 0.55 -24.26 -0.90
CA GLN A 15 0.34 -25.30 -1.92
C GLN A 15 1.68 -25.87 -2.41
N PRO A 16 1.73 -27.18 -2.75
CA PRO A 16 2.97 -27.83 -3.14
C PRO A 16 3.56 -27.29 -4.44
N GLU A 17 4.89 -27.37 -4.51
CA GLU A 17 5.65 -27.16 -5.74
C GLU A 17 5.41 -28.30 -6.73
N GLU A 18 5.31 -27.94 -8.02
CA GLU A 18 5.28 -28.90 -9.14
C GLU A 18 6.67 -29.09 -9.72
N PHE A 19 7.38 -27.98 -9.94
CA PHE A 19 8.73 -27.96 -10.52
C PHE A 19 9.54 -26.81 -9.95
N ILE A 20 10.85 -27.08 -9.75
CA ILE A 20 11.84 -26.09 -9.35
C ILE A 20 12.90 -26.02 -10.43
N TYR A 21 13.25 -24.81 -10.84
CA TYR A 21 14.32 -24.52 -11.80
C TYR A 21 15.35 -23.58 -11.16
N GLU A 22 16.63 -23.87 -11.34
CA GLU A 22 17.73 -23.04 -10.82
C GLU A 22 18.71 -22.67 -11.93
N THR A 23 19.33 -21.49 -11.80
CA THR A 23 20.49 -21.10 -12.62
C THR A 23 21.77 -21.54 -11.91
N ARG A 24 22.75 -22.10 -12.64
CA ARG A 24 24.04 -22.53 -12.07
C ARG A 24 25.14 -21.50 -12.25
N ASP A 25 25.17 -20.81 -13.40
CA ASP A 25 26.30 -19.98 -13.83
C ASP A 25 25.94 -18.48 -13.94
N THR A 26 25.10 -17.97 -13.04
CA THR A 26 24.71 -16.57 -13.03
C THR A 26 25.30 -15.88 -11.80
N ARG A 27 25.70 -14.60 -11.97
CA ARG A 27 26.21 -13.75 -10.89
C ARG A 27 25.23 -13.69 -9.69
N VAL A 28 23.94 -13.76 -9.99
CA VAL A 28 22.85 -13.80 -8.99
C VAL A 28 22.10 -15.11 -9.18
N PRO A 29 22.04 -15.99 -8.16
CA PRO A 29 21.27 -17.22 -8.23
C PRO A 29 19.78 -16.90 -8.47
N LEU A 30 19.16 -17.57 -9.43
CA LEU A 30 17.72 -17.45 -9.69
C LEU A 30 17.06 -18.81 -9.49
N THR A 31 16.05 -18.86 -8.64
CA THR A 31 15.20 -20.03 -8.44
C THR A 31 13.78 -19.71 -8.90
N VAL A 32 13.25 -20.47 -9.85
CA VAL A 32 11.87 -20.37 -10.32
C VAL A 32 11.08 -21.56 -9.82
N ILE A 33 10.03 -21.32 -9.06
CA ILE A 33 9.18 -22.35 -8.47
C ILE A 33 7.82 -22.32 -9.16
N ARG A 34 7.49 -23.36 -9.91
CA ARG A 34 6.15 -23.60 -10.41
C ARG A 34 5.37 -24.39 -9.39
N LYS A 35 4.20 -23.91 -9.01
CA LYS A 35 3.33 -24.51 -8.01
C LYS A 35 1.85 -24.42 -8.38
N LYS A 36 1.02 -25.21 -7.74
CA LYS A 36 -0.43 -25.11 -7.83
C LYS A 36 -0.87 -23.70 -7.36
N ASN A 37 -1.81 -23.09 -8.09
CA ASN A 37 -2.29 -21.74 -7.75
C ASN A 37 -3.04 -21.77 -6.41
N GLY A 38 -2.53 -21.01 -5.44
CA GLY A 38 -3.14 -20.77 -4.12
C GLY A 38 -3.34 -19.28 -3.84
N GLY A 39 -3.12 -18.41 -4.84
CA GLY A 39 -3.17 -16.95 -4.70
C GLY A 39 -1.81 -16.33 -4.36
N LYS A 40 -1.79 -14.97 -4.25
CA LYS A 40 -0.55 -14.21 -4.03
C LYS A 40 0.11 -14.54 -2.68
N ALA A 41 -0.66 -14.53 -1.59
CA ALA A 41 -0.16 -14.84 -0.25
C ALA A 41 0.48 -16.24 -0.16
N ASP A 42 -0.15 -17.22 -0.79
CA ASP A 42 0.37 -18.58 -0.86
C ASP A 42 1.67 -18.67 -1.69
N ALA A 43 1.77 -17.92 -2.78
CA ALA A 43 3.01 -17.83 -3.56
C ALA A 43 4.15 -17.15 -2.77
N LEU A 44 3.84 -16.10 -1.99
CA LEU A 44 4.79 -15.45 -1.10
C LEU A 44 5.27 -16.38 0.01
N ASN A 45 4.38 -17.16 0.64
CA ASN A 45 4.74 -18.16 1.63
C ASN A 45 5.69 -19.24 1.06
N MET A 46 5.45 -19.69 -0.18
CA MET A 46 6.37 -20.58 -0.86
C MET A 46 7.75 -19.94 -1.07
N GLY A 47 7.79 -18.68 -1.48
CA GLY A 47 9.05 -17.93 -1.62
C GLY A 47 9.81 -17.79 -0.30
N ILE A 48 9.10 -17.53 0.81
CA ILE A 48 9.70 -17.46 2.16
C ILE A 48 10.29 -18.82 2.58
N ASN A 49 9.56 -19.92 2.35
CA ASN A 49 10.03 -21.26 2.64
C ASN A 49 11.30 -21.62 1.83
N ALA A 50 11.36 -21.16 0.57
CA ALA A 50 12.49 -21.40 -0.32
C ALA A 50 13.68 -20.46 -0.10
N ALA A 51 13.49 -19.33 0.57
CA ALA A 51 14.54 -18.34 0.82
C ALA A 51 15.63 -18.88 1.76
N ASN A 52 16.90 -18.64 1.43
CA ASN A 52 18.05 -19.14 2.21
C ASN A 52 18.62 -18.09 3.18
N TYR A 53 18.26 -16.81 3.02
CA TYR A 53 18.83 -15.72 3.80
C TYR A 53 17.94 -15.31 4.99
N PRO A 54 18.50 -14.65 6.02
CA PRO A 54 17.76 -14.28 7.23
C PRO A 54 16.69 -13.20 7.00
N SER A 55 16.77 -12.50 5.88
CA SER A 55 15.79 -11.51 5.46
C SER A 55 15.37 -11.75 4.01
N PHE A 56 14.14 -11.36 3.67
CA PHE A 56 13.63 -11.46 2.31
C PHE A 56 12.87 -10.19 1.92
N ILE A 57 12.85 -9.89 0.63
CA ILE A 57 12.08 -8.81 0.04
C ILE A 57 10.89 -9.39 -0.70
N CYS A 58 9.69 -8.86 -0.42
CA CYS A 58 8.51 -9.07 -1.25
C CYS A 58 8.37 -7.93 -2.25
N MET A 59 8.10 -8.29 -3.51
CA MET A 59 7.90 -7.34 -4.58
C MET A 59 6.84 -7.86 -5.57
N ASP A 60 6.00 -6.95 -6.10
CA ASP A 60 5.10 -7.29 -7.19
C ASP A 60 5.90 -7.51 -8.49
N ALA A 61 5.53 -8.51 -9.29
CA ALA A 61 6.24 -8.88 -10.50
C ALA A 61 6.22 -7.81 -11.62
N ASP A 62 5.34 -6.81 -11.51
CA ASP A 62 5.17 -5.70 -12.43
C ASP A 62 5.73 -4.38 -11.87
N SER A 63 6.52 -4.45 -10.82
CA SER A 63 7.16 -3.31 -10.19
C SER A 63 8.65 -3.25 -10.51
N VAL A 64 9.23 -2.04 -10.45
CA VAL A 64 10.63 -1.76 -10.76
C VAL A 64 11.27 -1.00 -9.63
N LEU A 65 12.40 -1.47 -9.15
CA LEU A 65 13.16 -0.76 -8.13
C LEU A 65 14.03 0.34 -8.74
N GLN A 66 14.10 1.47 -8.06
CA GLN A 66 15.10 2.49 -8.37
C GLN A 66 16.49 1.96 -7.98
N TYR A 67 17.53 2.45 -8.63
CA TYR A 67 18.90 1.92 -8.58
C TYR A 67 19.41 1.63 -7.16
N ASP A 68 19.23 2.55 -6.20
CA ASP A 68 19.73 2.41 -4.83
C ASP A 68 18.73 1.77 -3.85
N SER A 69 17.55 1.37 -4.32
CA SER A 69 16.43 0.97 -3.44
C SER A 69 16.71 -0.28 -2.60
N LEU A 70 17.47 -1.25 -3.13
CA LEU A 70 17.85 -2.44 -2.36
C LEU A 70 18.81 -2.09 -1.22
N LYS A 71 19.75 -1.20 -1.45
CA LYS A 71 20.67 -0.69 -0.43
C LYS A 71 19.90 0.05 0.65
N ASN A 72 19.06 1.00 0.24
CA ASN A 72 18.33 1.88 1.15
C ASN A 72 17.33 1.12 2.03
N ILE A 73 16.60 0.12 1.47
CA ILE A 73 15.66 -0.67 2.26
C ILE A 73 16.36 -1.62 3.23
N SER A 74 17.59 -2.05 2.91
CA SER A 74 18.37 -2.97 3.76
C SER A 74 19.04 -2.27 4.94
N GLN A 75 19.36 -0.99 4.81
CA GLN A 75 20.12 -0.24 5.79
C GLN A 75 19.51 -0.28 7.21
N PRO A 76 18.20 -0.02 7.42
CA PRO A 76 17.63 -0.05 8.76
C PRO A 76 17.75 -1.41 9.46
N ILE A 77 17.61 -2.52 8.72
CA ILE A 77 17.65 -3.87 9.30
C ILE A 77 19.08 -4.31 9.62
N LEU A 78 20.07 -3.77 8.89
CA LEU A 78 21.49 -4.01 9.12
C LEU A 78 22.04 -3.19 10.30
N GLU A 79 21.56 -1.94 10.45
CA GLU A 79 22.00 -1.05 11.50
C GLU A 79 21.35 -1.32 12.87
N LYS A 80 20.10 -1.79 12.87
CA LYS A 80 19.31 -1.96 14.10
C LYS A 80 18.78 -3.38 14.24
N PRO A 81 19.29 -4.18 15.19
CA PRO A 81 18.94 -5.60 15.35
C PRO A 81 17.46 -5.84 15.66
N ASN A 82 16.76 -4.84 16.22
CA ASN A 82 15.35 -4.92 16.56
C ASN A 82 14.40 -4.57 15.39
N VAL A 83 14.90 -4.16 14.22
CA VAL A 83 14.06 -3.93 13.04
C VAL A 83 13.64 -5.27 12.46
N VAL A 84 12.33 -5.51 12.39
CA VAL A 84 11.73 -6.76 11.89
C VAL A 84 11.12 -6.62 10.50
N ALA A 85 10.74 -5.41 10.12
CA ALA A 85 10.22 -5.11 8.79
C ALA A 85 10.52 -3.67 8.37
N VAL A 86 10.73 -3.46 7.08
CA VAL A 86 10.99 -2.15 6.47
C VAL A 86 10.11 -1.98 5.24
N GLY A 87 9.28 -0.94 5.21
CA GLY A 87 8.50 -0.57 4.04
C GLY A 87 9.26 0.40 3.12
N GLY A 88 9.21 0.16 1.81
CA GLY A 88 9.72 1.10 0.81
C GLY A 88 8.66 2.10 0.33
N LEU A 89 9.10 3.14 -0.35
CA LEU A 89 8.26 4.17 -0.95
C LEU A 89 7.77 3.70 -2.32
N ILE A 90 6.45 3.64 -2.49
CA ILE A 90 5.83 3.31 -3.78
C ILE A 90 5.54 4.59 -4.56
N ARG A 91 6.01 4.63 -5.81
CA ARG A 91 5.74 5.71 -6.77
C ARG A 91 5.07 5.18 -8.02
N LEU A 92 4.29 6.03 -8.66
CA LEU A 92 3.60 5.68 -9.89
C LEU A 92 4.46 6.05 -11.10
N SER A 93 4.66 5.07 -11.98
CA SER A 93 5.52 5.17 -13.17
C SER A 93 4.75 5.54 -14.44
N ASN A 94 3.44 5.81 -14.36
CA ASN A 94 2.65 6.18 -15.52
C ASN A 94 3.25 7.45 -16.18
N ASP A 95 3.66 7.34 -17.44
CA ASP A 95 4.33 8.39 -18.21
C ASP A 95 5.70 8.88 -17.66
N VAL A 96 6.31 8.18 -16.71
CA VAL A 96 7.70 8.40 -16.25
C VAL A 96 8.66 7.57 -17.10
N GLU A 97 9.74 8.17 -17.59
CA GLU A 97 10.80 7.46 -18.31
C GLU A 97 11.88 7.01 -17.34
N LEU A 98 12.07 5.69 -17.24
CA LEU A 98 13.12 5.07 -16.45
C LEU A 98 14.20 4.50 -17.37
N GLU A 99 15.47 4.85 -17.13
CA GLU A 99 16.63 4.29 -17.81
C GLU A 99 17.65 3.81 -16.79
N ASN A 100 18.10 2.57 -16.91
CA ASN A 100 19.00 1.93 -15.94
C ASN A 100 18.54 2.06 -14.48
N CYS A 101 17.23 1.86 -14.24
CA CYS A 101 16.58 2.00 -12.93
C CYS A 101 16.70 3.42 -12.31
N ARG A 102 16.94 4.45 -13.10
CA ARG A 102 16.97 5.86 -12.69
C ARG A 102 15.90 6.65 -13.45
N VAL A 103 15.41 7.72 -12.84
CA VAL A 103 14.46 8.61 -13.51
C VAL A 103 15.23 9.43 -14.53
N LYS A 104 14.94 9.20 -15.82
CA LYS A 104 15.45 10.01 -16.93
C LYS A 104 14.61 11.25 -17.15
N LYS A 105 13.29 11.07 -17.16
CA LYS A 105 12.33 12.14 -17.30
C LYS A 105 11.14 11.91 -16.41
N TYR A 106 10.84 12.89 -15.57
CA TYR A 106 9.63 12.92 -14.77
C TYR A 106 8.60 13.84 -15.44
N GLN A 107 7.37 13.34 -15.56
CA GLN A 107 6.21 14.13 -15.97
C GLN A 107 4.96 13.55 -15.32
N LEU A 108 3.96 14.38 -15.07
CA LEU A 108 2.69 13.91 -14.57
C LEU A 108 1.98 13.07 -15.63
N PRO A 109 1.27 12.00 -15.23
CA PRO A 109 0.51 11.17 -16.15
C PRO A 109 -0.45 12.00 -17.01
N LYS A 110 -0.53 11.68 -18.31
CA LYS A 110 -1.52 12.30 -19.22
C LYS A 110 -2.94 11.90 -18.83
N ASN A 111 -3.12 10.68 -18.37
CA ASN A 111 -4.40 10.19 -17.90
C ASN A 111 -4.76 10.82 -16.55
N ILE A 112 -5.93 11.47 -16.48
CA ILE A 112 -6.41 12.19 -15.31
C ILE A 112 -6.55 11.27 -14.09
N ILE A 113 -7.07 10.04 -14.27
CA ILE A 113 -7.26 9.07 -13.19
C ILE A 113 -5.91 8.63 -12.61
N ALA A 114 -4.92 8.38 -13.46
CA ALA A 114 -3.57 8.07 -13.00
C ALA A 114 -2.91 9.26 -12.31
N CYS A 115 -3.09 10.48 -12.83
CA CYS A 115 -2.54 11.70 -12.26
C CYS A 115 -3.09 11.98 -10.86
N MET A 116 -4.41 11.86 -10.64
CA MET A 116 -5.01 12.00 -9.31
C MET A 116 -4.47 10.95 -8.32
N GLN A 117 -4.21 9.73 -8.77
CA GLN A 117 -3.58 8.71 -7.92
C GLN A 117 -2.13 9.07 -7.55
N VAL A 118 -1.35 9.76 -8.41
CA VAL A 118 -0.02 10.28 -8.04
C VAL A 118 -0.14 11.20 -6.83
N LEU A 119 -1.06 12.17 -6.87
CA LEU A 119 -1.27 13.13 -5.78
C LEU A 119 -1.74 12.46 -4.49
N GLU A 120 -2.64 11.48 -4.60
CA GLU A 120 -3.12 10.68 -3.48
C GLU A 120 -2.00 9.85 -2.85
N TYR A 121 -1.16 9.20 -3.67
CA TYR A 121 -0.03 8.40 -3.19
C TYR A 121 1.01 9.28 -2.48
N ASP A 122 1.35 10.43 -3.03
CA ASP A 122 2.28 11.37 -2.41
C ASP A 122 1.77 11.82 -1.03
N ARG A 123 0.50 12.20 -0.94
CA ARG A 123 -0.14 12.57 0.33
C ARG A 123 -0.13 11.40 1.32
N SER A 124 -0.52 10.22 0.89
CA SER A 124 -0.64 9.04 1.75
C SER A 124 0.72 8.52 2.22
N PHE A 125 1.68 8.41 1.32
CA PHE A 125 2.98 7.82 1.64
C PHE A 125 3.91 8.79 2.37
N LEU A 126 3.99 10.06 1.96
CA LEU A 126 4.89 11.02 2.60
C LEU A 126 4.34 11.56 3.92
N ALA A 127 3.07 11.95 3.97
CA ALA A 127 2.50 12.52 5.19
C ALA A 127 2.19 11.45 6.24
N SER A 128 1.26 10.50 5.94
CA SER A 128 0.76 9.56 6.95
C SER A 128 1.82 8.54 7.35
N ARG A 129 2.57 7.96 6.39
CA ARG A 129 3.53 6.89 6.71
C ARG A 129 4.70 7.38 7.54
N ILE A 130 5.25 8.55 7.22
CA ILE A 130 6.35 9.16 8.01
C ILE A 130 5.89 9.49 9.44
N MET A 131 4.65 9.96 9.60
CA MET A 131 4.10 10.23 10.92
C MET A 131 4.03 8.96 11.78
N PHE A 132 3.50 7.87 11.23
CA PHE A 132 3.41 6.59 11.94
C PHE A 132 4.77 5.96 12.21
N ASP A 133 5.76 6.17 11.34
CA ASP A 133 7.11 5.67 11.51
C ASP A 133 7.77 6.18 12.79
N LYS A 134 7.51 7.44 13.18
CA LYS A 134 8.11 8.08 14.36
C LYS A 134 7.84 7.36 15.69
N PHE A 135 6.75 6.62 15.80
CA PHE A 135 6.40 5.89 17.03
C PHE A 135 6.13 4.39 16.81
N ASN A 136 6.73 3.81 15.77
CA ASN A 136 6.54 2.39 15.39
C ASN A 136 5.06 2.03 15.13
N GLY A 137 4.30 2.97 14.58
CA GLY A 137 2.85 2.87 14.42
C GLY A 137 2.36 2.44 13.04
N SER A 138 3.24 2.09 12.11
CA SER A 138 2.85 1.74 10.75
C SER A 138 2.14 0.39 10.70
N LEU A 139 0.85 0.35 10.31
CA LEU A 139 0.06 -0.88 10.20
C LEU A 139 0.08 -1.49 8.80
N ILE A 140 0.78 -0.90 7.85
CA ILE A 140 0.85 -1.42 6.48
C ILE A 140 2.21 -1.16 5.86
N ILE A 141 2.75 -2.20 5.23
CA ILE A 141 3.83 -2.13 4.25
C ILE A 141 3.24 -2.59 2.92
N SER A 142 3.43 -1.81 1.86
CA SER A 142 2.86 -2.16 0.56
C SER A 142 3.39 -3.50 0.07
N GLY A 143 2.50 -4.36 -0.40
CA GLY A 143 2.86 -5.64 -1.02
C GLY A 143 3.66 -5.52 -2.32
N ALA A 144 3.90 -4.29 -2.81
CA ALA A 144 4.76 -4.02 -3.95
C ALA A 144 6.24 -3.91 -3.58
N PHE A 145 6.58 -3.53 -2.33
CA PHE A 145 7.97 -3.46 -1.88
C PHE A 145 8.09 -3.40 -0.35
N GLY A 146 8.55 -4.48 0.25
CA GLY A 146 8.80 -4.60 1.68
C GLY A 146 9.89 -5.61 2.00
N LEU A 147 10.75 -5.30 2.96
CA LEU A 147 11.80 -6.17 3.50
C LEU A 147 11.40 -6.66 4.89
N PHE A 148 11.59 -7.95 5.16
CA PHE A 148 11.16 -8.60 6.40
C PHE A 148 12.23 -9.55 6.94
N LYS A 149 12.33 -9.68 8.26
CA LYS A 149 13.08 -10.77 8.92
C LYS A 149 12.32 -12.07 8.77
N LYS A 150 12.99 -13.07 8.21
CA LYS A 150 12.41 -14.36 7.84
C LYS A 150 11.91 -15.14 9.06
N ASP A 151 12.72 -15.23 10.10
CA ASP A 151 12.42 -15.94 11.35
C ASP A 151 11.16 -15.40 12.03
N VAL A 152 11.05 -14.08 12.13
CA VAL A 152 9.89 -13.43 12.77
C VAL A 152 8.61 -13.65 11.94
N VAL A 153 8.69 -13.56 10.61
CA VAL A 153 7.55 -13.81 9.73
C VAL A 153 7.10 -15.27 9.79
N ILE A 154 8.05 -16.22 9.82
CA ILE A 154 7.74 -17.64 9.97
C ILE A 154 7.06 -17.90 11.32
N ALA A 155 7.62 -17.38 12.41
CA ALA A 155 7.08 -17.55 13.75
C ALA A 155 5.69 -16.93 13.90
N ALA A 156 5.39 -15.83 13.19
CA ALA A 156 4.06 -15.23 13.12
C ALA A 156 3.09 -15.99 12.17
N GLY A 157 3.55 -17.05 11.47
CA GLY A 157 2.73 -17.88 10.59
C GLY A 157 2.58 -17.37 9.14
N GLY A 158 3.48 -16.49 8.67
CA GLY A 158 3.54 -16.03 7.29
C GLY A 158 2.35 -15.19 6.82
N TYR A 159 2.19 -15.10 5.51
CA TYR A 159 1.05 -14.40 4.88
C TYR A 159 -0.24 -15.19 4.99
N ASN A 160 -1.35 -14.50 5.25
CA ASN A 160 -2.66 -15.12 5.32
C ASN A 160 -3.31 -15.17 3.93
N ASN A 161 -3.57 -16.37 3.43
CA ASN A 161 -4.21 -16.61 2.13
C ASN A 161 -5.75 -16.43 2.14
N LYS A 162 -6.34 -16.16 3.32
CA LYS A 162 -7.79 -15.98 3.50
C LYS A 162 -8.20 -14.51 3.59
N THR A 163 -7.32 -13.57 3.24
CA THR A 163 -7.59 -12.13 3.23
C THR A 163 -7.36 -11.51 1.86
N MET A 164 -8.03 -10.38 1.60
CA MET A 164 -7.82 -9.56 0.40
C MET A 164 -6.72 -8.51 0.57
N GLY A 165 -6.22 -8.30 1.79
CA GLY A 165 -5.15 -7.37 2.16
C GLY A 165 -4.06 -8.11 2.93
N GLU A 166 -3.39 -9.04 2.24
CA GLU A 166 -2.34 -9.88 2.81
C GLU A 166 -1.16 -9.09 3.35
N ASP A 167 -0.86 -7.95 2.72
CA ASP A 167 0.23 -7.05 3.07
C ASP A 167 -0.03 -6.31 4.39
N MET A 168 -1.19 -5.70 4.53
CA MET A 168 -1.59 -5.06 5.79
C MET A 168 -1.75 -6.10 6.91
N GLU A 169 -2.41 -7.22 6.62
CA GLU A 169 -2.65 -8.26 7.63
C GLU A 169 -1.35 -8.81 8.20
N LEU A 170 -0.31 -8.99 7.37
CA LEU A 170 1.01 -9.41 7.85
C LEU A 170 1.61 -8.39 8.83
N VAL A 171 1.58 -7.09 8.51
CA VAL A 171 2.18 -6.07 9.37
C VAL A 171 1.45 -5.97 10.71
N VAL A 172 0.10 -5.97 10.69
CA VAL A 172 -0.71 -5.97 11.93
C VAL A 172 -0.43 -7.21 12.77
N LYS A 173 -0.31 -8.38 12.13
CA LYS A 173 0.06 -9.64 12.77
C LYS A 173 1.46 -9.61 13.39
N LEU A 174 2.44 -8.98 12.73
CA LEU A 174 3.79 -8.80 13.28
C LEU A 174 3.75 -7.94 14.56
N HIS A 175 2.98 -6.84 14.57
CA HIS A 175 2.75 -6.05 15.79
C HIS A 175 2.14 -6.91 16.90
N GLU A 176 1.10 -7.68 16.60
CA GLU A 176 0.45 -8.58 17.57
C GLU A 176 1.44 -9.63 18.09
N TYR A 177 2.12 -10.34 17.19
CA TYR A 177 3.06 -11.41 17.53
C TYR A 177 4.21 -10.90 18.42
N CYS A 178 4.88 -9.83 18.00
CA CYS A 178 6.02 -9.30 18.75
C CYS A 178 5.61 -8.76 20.12
N THR A 179 4.47 -8.07 20.21
CA THR A 179 3.97 -7.54 21.49
C THR A 179 3.57 -8.67 22.45
N VAL A 180 2.84 -9.69 21.97
CA VAL A 180 2.39 -10.81 22.81
C VAL A 180 3.59 -11.62 23.33
N ASN A 181 4.65 -11.75 22.54
CA ASN A 181 5.88 -12.46 22.95
C ASN A 181 6.92 -11.55 23.66
N ASN A 182 6.54 -10.33 24.03
CA ASN A 182 7.42 -9.36 24.70
C ASN A 182 8.73 -9.08 23.94
N MET A 183 8.72 -9.17 22.62
CA MET A 183 9.88 -8.90 21.78
C MET A 183 10.06 -7.39 21.63
N LYS A 184 11.32 -6.91 21.75
CA LYS A 184 11.65 -5.55 21.34
C LYS A 184 11.76 -5.51 19.81
N TYR A 185 10.86 -4.78 19.15
CA TYR A 185 10.78 -4.74 17.69
C TYR A 185 10.52 -3.33 17.16
N THR A 186 10.90 -3.12 15.91
CA THR A 186 10.58 -1.91 15.15
C THR A 186 10.15 -2.29 13.73
N ILE A 187 9.07 -1.70 13.27
CA ILE A 187 8.63 -1.70 11.88
C ILE A 187 8.81 -0.29 11.38
N CYS A 188 9.68 -0.08 10.40
CA CYS A 188 10.06 1.26 9.94
C CYS A 188 9.83 1.46 8.44
N TYR A 189 10.04 2.68 7.98
CA TYR A 189 9.78 3.11 6.63
C TYR A 189 11.03 3.77 6.02
N ALA A 190 11.53 3.23 4.91
CA ALA A 190 12.66 3.79 4.15
C ALA A 190 12.13 4.64 2.99
N THR A 191 12.09 5.96 3.16
CA THR A 191 11.50 6.90 2.18
C THR A 191 12.33 7.10 0.92
N ASP A 192 13.60 6.72 0.95
CA ASP A 192 14.57 6.75 -0.14
C ASP A 192 14.71 5.40 -0.87
N ALA A 193 14.08 4.35 -0.35
CA ALA A 193 13.94 3.06 -1.02
C ALA A 193 12.71 3.07 -1.95
N ILE A 194 12.90 3.42 -3.21
CA ILE A 194 11.81 3.71 -4.15
C ILE A 194 11.50 2.52 -5.04
N CYS A 195 10.22 2.17 -5.12
CA CYS A 195 9.66 1.19 -6.04
C CYS A 195 8.62 1.83 -6.96
N TRP A 196 8.80 1.68 -8.26
CA TRP A 196 7.92 2.20 -9.28
C TRP A 196 6.92 1.15 -9.71
N THR A 197 5.63 1.49 -9.71
CA THR A 197 4.53 0.64 -10.16
C THR A 197 3.55 1.43 -11.01
N GLN A 198 2.63 0.77 -11.71
CA GLN A 198 1.63 1.42 -12.55
C GLN A 198 0.29 1.55 -11.84
N ALA A 199 -0.29 2.76 -11.89
CA ALA A 199 -1.65 3.00 -11.48
C ALA A 199 -2.65 2.58 -12.57
N PRO A 200 -3.85 2.10 -12.21
CA PRO A 200 -4.95 1.91 -13.14
C PRO A 200 -5.33 3.23 -13.84
N GLU A 201 -5.44 3.19 -15.16
CA GLU A 201 -5.88 4.33 -15.97
C GLU A 201 -7.40 4.34 -16.25
N LYS A 202 -8.08 3.19 -16.05
CA LYS A 202 -9.54 3.06 -16.20
C LYS A 202 -10.23 3.14 -14.83
N LEU A 203 -11.26 3.96 -14.72
CA LEU A 203 -12.05 4.11 -13.49
C LEU A 203 -12.64 2.77 -13.00
N SER A 204 -13.01 1.86 -13.93
CA SER A 204 -13.51 0.53 -13.58
C SER A 204 -12.47 -0.32 -12.85
N ASN A 205 -11.21 -0.25 -13.26
CA ASN A 205 -10.10 -0.97 -12.63
C ASN A 205 -9.74 -0.33 -11.27
N LEU A 206 -9.75 1.00 -11.18
CA LEU A 206 -9.57 1.72 -9.91
C LEU A 206 -10.66 1.33 -8.91
N LYS A 207 -11.94 1.31 -9.31
CA LYS A 207 -13.05 0.88 -8.46
C LYS A 207 -12.86 -0.56 -7.92
N LYS A 208 -12.43 -1.50 -8.78
CA LYS A 208 -12.14 -2.89 -8.36
C LYS A 208 -11.01 -2.94 -7.33
N GLN A 209 -9.92 -2.19 -7.56
CA GLN A 209 -8.78 -2.10 -6.68
C GLN A 209 -9.17 -1.54 -5.31
N ARG A 210 -9.92 -0.42 -5.26
CA ARG A 210 -10.36 0.24 -4.02
C ARG A 210 -11.32 -0.63 -3.20
N LYS A 211 -12.25 -1.34 -3.86
CA LYS A 211 -13.12 -2.32 -3.18
C LYS A 211 -12.30 -3.41 -2.49
N ARG A 212 -11.31 -3.97 -3.19
CA ARG A 212 -10.44 -5.00 -2.64
C ARG A 212 -9.65 -4.50 -1.44
N TRP A 213 -9.02 -3.32 -1.55
CA TRP A 213 -8.24 -2.74 -0.46
C TRP A 213 -9.10 -2.47 0.76
N HIS A 214 -10.29 -1.93 0.56
CA HIS A 214 -11.20 -1.64 1.67
C HIS A 214 -11.71 -2.89 2.39
N LEU A 215 -11.98 -3.97 1.64
CA LEU A 215 -12.32 -5.27 2.23
C LEU A 215 -11.12 -5.89 2.96
N GLY A 216 -9.91 -5.78 2.42
CA GLY A 216 -8.69 -6.25 3.08
C GLY A 216 -8.43 -5.50 4.40
N LEU A 217 -8.61 -4.17 4.40
CA LEU A 217 -8.55 -3.34 5.60
C LEU A 217 -9.57 -3.82 6.65
N PHE A 218 -10.84 -3.97 6.26
CA PHE A 218 -11.89 -4.47 7.16
C PHE A 218 -11.54 -5.85 7.75
N GLN A 219 -11.08 -6.80 6.92
CA GLN A 219 -10.70 -8.14 7.37
C GLN A 219 -9.56 -8.10 8.38
N SER A 220 -8.54 -7.27 8.13
CA SER A 220 -7.39 -7.10 9.03
C SER A 220 -7.81 -6.49 10.35
N MET A 221 -8.62 -5.43 10.31
CA MET A 221 -9.10 -4.75 11.52
C MET A 221 -9.96 -5.67 12.38
N ILE A 222 -10.91 -6.41 11.80
CA ILE A 222 -11.77 -7.33 12.57
C ILE A 222 -10.96 -8.50 13.17
N LYS A 223 -10.02 -9.06 12.40
CA LYS A 223 -9.19 -10.18 12.86
C LYS A 223 -8.35 -9.80 14.09
N HIS A 224 -7.75 -8.62 14.06
CA HIS A 224 -6.85 -8.13 15.11
C HIS A 224 -7.50 -7.13 16.07
N ARG A 225 -8.84 -7.13 16.20
CA ARG A 225 -9.61 -6.19 17.03
C ARG A 225 -9.20 -6.12 18.49
N LYS A 226 -8.53 -7.16 19.01
CA LYS A 226 -8.01 -7.20 20.38
C LYS A 226 -6.89 -6.17 20.64
N MET A 227 -6.34 -5.57 19.61
CA MET A 227 -5.33 -4.53 19.73
C MET A 227 -5.94 -3.18 20.12
N LEU A 228 -7.22 -2.92 19.71
CA LEU A 228 -7.90 -1.66 19.96
C LEU A 228 -8.04 -1.39 21.47
N PHE A 229 -7.59 -0.22 21.89
CA PHE A 229 -7.58 0.23 23.30
C PHE A 229 -6.89 -0.73 24.28
N ASN A 230 -6.03 -1.61 23.81
CA ASN A 230 -5.30 -2.53 24.67
C ASN A 230 -3.94 -1.92 25.05
N PRO A 231 -3.68 -1.66 26.37
CA PRO A 231 -2.47 -1.00 26.84
C PRO A 231 -1.16 -1.70 26.44
N LYS A 232 -1.20 -3.04 26.24
CA LYS A 232 -0.02 -3.79 25.81
C LYS A 232 0.54 -3.34 24.46
N PHE A 233 -0.30 -2.79 23.58
CA PHE A 233 0.09 -2.30 22.25
C PHE A 233 0.45 -0.81 22.25
N GLY A 234 0.32 -0.10 23.37
CA GLY A 234 0.69 1.31 23.47
C GLY A 234 0.11 2.18 22.34
N ALA A 235 0.95 3.03 21.74
CA ALA A 235 0.53 3.94 20.67
C ALA A 235 -0.06 3.21 19.45
N VAL A 236 0.38 1.99 19.16
CA VAL A 236 -0.17 1.19 18.04
C VAL A 236 -1.67 0.90 18.24
N GLY A 237 -2.06 0.50 19.45
CA GLY A 237 -3.46 0.18 19.79
C GLY A 237 -4.36 1.41 19.95
N TYR A 238 -3.82 2.51 20.49
CA TYR A 238 -4.58 3.74 20.77
C TYR A 238 -4.62 4.71 19.60
N ILE A 239 -3.49 4.89 18.89
CA ILE A 239 -3.38 5.89 17.82
C ILE A 239 -3.52 5.26 16.45
N SER A 240 -2.63 4.31 16.11
CA SER A 240 -2.63 3.74 14.76
C SER A 240 -3.91 2.97 14.45
N TYR A 241 -4.30 2.08 15.35
CA TYR A 241 -5.49 1.27 15.15
C TYR A 241 -6.75 2.13 15.05
N LEU A 242 -6.90 3.13 15.93
CA LEU A 242 -8.04 4.05 15.92
C LEU A 242 -8.08 4.90 14.64
N TYR A 243 -6.92 5.38 14.18
CA TYR A 243 -6.82 6.10 12.91
C TYR A 243 -7.30 5.23 11.74
N PHE A 244 -6.79 4.00 11.62
CA PHE A 244 -7.19 3.09 10.55
C PHE A 244 -8.66 2.69 10.64
N LEU A 245 -9.22 2.56 11.86
CA LEU A 245 -10.62 2.26 12.08
C LEU A 245 -11.52 3.44 11.66
N ILE A 246 -11.26 4.63 12.19
CA ILE A 246 -12.15 5.79 11.96
C ILE A 246 -11.86 6.43 10.59
N TYR A 247 -10.60 6.75 10.35
CA TYR A 247 -10.23 7.58 9.20
C TYR A 247 -10.09 6.79 7.89
N GLU A 248 -9.70 5.52 7.95
CA GLU A 248 -9.56 4.69 6.76
C GLU A 248 -10.78 3.80 6.51
N LEU A 249 -11.29 3.11 7.55
CA LEU A 249 -12.38 2.15 7.38
C LEU A 249 -13.77 2.80 7.42
N LEU A 250 -14.02 3.67 8.40
CA LEU A 250 -15.36 4.26 8.60
C LEU A 250 -15.57 5.54 7.78
N SER A 251 -14.52 6.23 7.33
CA SER A 251 -14.65 7.50 6.59
C SER A 251 -15.62 7.46 5.40
N PRO A 252 -15.68 6.41 4.56
CA PRO A 252 -16.63 6.38 3.46
C PRO A 252 -18.09 6.43 3.92
N PHE A 253 -18.40 5.80 5.05
CA PHE A 253 -19.75 5.81 5.62
C PHE A 253 -20.06 7.17 6.24
N ILE A 254 -19.10 7.76 6.95
CA ILE A 254 -19.23 9.10 7.53
C ILE A 254 -19.45 10.14 6.42
N GLU A 255 -18.67 10.08 5.33
CA GLU A 255 -18.80 10.98 4.19
C GLU A 255 -20.18 10.86 3.50
N ILE A 256 -20.64 9.62 3.25
CA ILE A 256 -21.98 9.38 2.66
C ILE A 256 -23.08 9.87 3.60
N PHE A 257 -23.00 9.56 4.89
CA PHE A 257 -23.96 10.04 5.88
C PHE A 257 -24.00 11.56 5.93
N GLY A 258 -22.83 12.23 5.90
CA GLY A 258 -22.75 13.69 5.85
C GLY A 258 -23.44 14.28 4.61
N VAL A 259 -23.22 13.69 3.43
CA VAL A 259 -23.91 14.11 2.19
C VAL A 259 -25.43 13.92 2.31
N LEU A 260 -25.88 12.76 2.82
CA LEU A 260 -27.32 12.50 3.00
C LEU A 260 -27.96 13.48 3.99
N THR A 261 -27.29 13.75 5.10
CA THR A 261 -27.75 14.72 6.11
C THR A 261 -27.85 16.13 5.51
N MET A 262 -26.85 16.52 4.71
CA MET A 262 -26.86 17.82 4.03
C MET A 262 -28.02 17.94 3.02
N LEU A 263 -28.28 16.87 2.24
CA LEU A 263 -29.39 16.82 1.30
C LEU A 263 -30.77 16.91 2.03
N LEU A 264 -30.88 16.22 3.16
CA LEU A 264 -32.09 16.28 3.99
C LEU A 264 -32.30 17.68 4.57
N ALA A 265 -31.25 18.29 5.13
CA ALA A 265 -31.31 19.65 5.67
C ALA A 265 -31.64 20.69 4.59
N PHE A 266 -31.19 20.51 3.37
CA PHE A 266 -31.55 21.31 2.22
C PHE A 266 -33.05 21.16 1.87
N ALA A 267 -33.54 19.91 1.82
CA ALA A 267 -34.95 19.62 1.50
C ALA A 267 -35.96 20.11 2.57
N THR A 268 -35.49 20.33 3.81
CA THR A 268 -36.28 20.79 4.94
C THR A 268 -36.04 22.26 5.29
N ASP A 269 -35.36 23.02 4.43
CA ASP A 269 -34.98 24.42 4.62
C ASP A 269 -34.24 24.73 5.93
N LEU A 270 -33.57 23.72 6.49
CA LEU A 270 -32.77 23.86 7.72
C LEU A 270 -31.33 24.28 7.45
N ILE A 271 -30.91 24.40 6.19
CA ILE A 271 -29.53 24.70 5.81
C ILE A 271 -29.30 26.19 5.59
N ASN A 272 -28.23 26.70 6.19
CA ASN A 272 -27.71 28.02 5.83
C ASN A 272 -26.77 27.85 4.62
N ILE A 273 -27.27 28.18 3.42
CA ILE A 273 -26.52 27.98 2.16
C ILE A 273 -25.17 28.71 2.15
N PRO A 274 -25.04 30.00 2.52
CA PRO A 274 -23.77 30.68 2.61
C PRO A 274 -22.75 29.96 3.52
N PHE A 275 -23.17 29.48 4.67
CA PHE A 275 -22.30 28.75 5.61
C PHE A 275 -21.89 27.41 5.02
N MET A 276 -22.79 26.67 4.39
CA MET A 276 -22.48 25.39 3.71
C MET A 276 -21.43 25.57 2.62
N VAL A 277 -21.59 26.58 1.77
CA VAL A 277 -20.64 26.89 0.69
C VAL A 277 -19.28 27.27 1.28
N LEU A 278 -19.25 28.13 2.31
CA LEU A 278 -18.01 28.52 2.99
C LEU A 278 -17.30 27.30 3.60
N PHE A 279 -18.03 26.44 4.30
CA PHE A 279 -17.46 25.22 4.90
C PHE A 279 -16.88 24.30 3.83
N PHE A 280 -17.60 24.08 2.72
CA PHE A 280 -17.12 23.26 1.62
C PHE A 280 -15.87 23.84 0.94
N LEU A 281 -15.81 25.17 0.77
CA LEU A 281 -14.63 25.85 0.24
C LEU A 281 -13.43 25.70 1.17
N ILE A 282 -13.60 25.89 2.48
CA ILE A 282 -12.53 25.69 3.47
C ILE A 282 -12.02 24.24 3.41
N TYR A 283 -12.92 23.28 3.38
CA TYR A 283 -12.58 21.86 3.27
C TYR A 283 -11.78 21.56 1.99
N ALA A 284 -12.23 22.07 0.83
CA ALA A 284 -11.59 21.86 -0.44
C ALA A 284 -10.19 22.52 -0.49
N VAL A 285 -10.07 23.75 0.01
CA VAL A 285 -8.78 24.47 0.07
C VAL A 285 -7.81 23.76 1.00
N PHE A 286 -8.21 23.43 2.21
CA PHE A 286 -7.34 22.76 3.20
C PHE A 286 -6.83 21.42 2.67
N GLY A 287 -7.72 20.58 2.11
CA GLY A 287 -7.31 19.29 1.54
C GLY A 287 -6.40 19.44 0.31
N SER A 288 -6.66 20.46 -0.54
CA SER A 288 -5.82 20.74 -1.71
C SER A 288 -4.43 21.22 -1.29
N VAL A 289 -4.32 22.08 -0.28
CA VAL A 289 -3.03 22.54 0.27
C VAL A 289 -2.22 21.36 0.79
N LEU A 290 -2.83 20.44 1.55
CA LEU A 290 -2.12 19.25 2.04
C LEU A 290 -1.59 18.38 0.88
N SER A 291 -2.40 18.16 -0.16
CA SER A 291 -2.00 17.36 -1.32
C SER A 291 -0.88 18.03 -2.12
N LEU A 292 -0.96 19.34 -2.33
CA LEU A 292 0.06 20.12 -3.02
C LEU A 292 1.37 20.17 -2.23
N THR A 293 1.28 20.36 -0.92
CA THR A 293 2.47 20.34 -0.05
C THR A 293 3.18 18.99 -0.15
N ALA A 294 2.46 17.88 -0.11
CA ALA A 294 3.05 16.56 -0.27
C ALA A 294 3.68 16.36 -1.66
N PHE A 295 2.99 16.79 -2.72
CA PHE A 295 3.49 16.72 -4.09
C PHE A 295 4.78 17.54 -4.30
N PHE A 296 4.78 18.82 -3.92
CA PHE A 296 5.95 19.68 -4.10
C PHE A 296 7.10 19.31 -3.16
N SER A 297 6.81 18.87 -1.94
CA SER A 297 7.83 18.31 -1.04
C SER A 297 8.54 17.11 -1.67
N ARG A 298 7.80 16.22 -2.32
CA ARG A 298 8.39 15.10 -3.07
C ARG A 298 9.24 15.55 -4.23
N ILE A 299 8.76 16.51 -5.04
CA ILE A 299 9.51 17.05 -6.18
C ILE A 299 10.83 17.61 -5.70
N TYR A 300 10.80 18.41 -4.63
CA TYR A 300 12.00 19.02 -4.05
C TYR A 300 12.97 17.99 -3.48
N THR A 301 12.49 17.05 -2.63
CA THR A 301 13.34 16.05 -1.97
C THR A 301 13.93 15.02 -2.94
N SER A 302 13.34 14.83 -4.11
CA SER A 302 13.79 13.87 -5.11
C SER A 302 14.49 14.53 -6.31
N ASP A 303 14.77 15.84 -6.25
CA ASP A 303 15.36 16.63 -7.31
C ASP A 303 14.73 16.39 -8.69
N LEU A 304 13.39 16.33 -8.71
CA LEU A 304 12.63 16.10 -9.93
C LEU A 304 12.29 17.44 -10.60
N LYS A 305 12.50 17.52 -11.92
CA LYS A 305 12.10 18.70 -12.69
C LYS A 305 10.66 18.56 -13.16
N VAL A 306 9.82 19.52 -12.77
CA VAL A 306 8.41 19.61 -13.15
C VAL A 306 8.20 20.83 -14.04
N THR A 307 7.43 20.66 -15.12
CA THR A 307 7.08 21.79 -16.00
C THR A 307 6.03 22.68 -15.33
N PHE A 308 5.97 23.95 -15.70
CA PHE A 308 4.93 24.87 -15.22
C PHE A 308 3.52 24.33 -15.52
N SER A 309 3.33 23.73 -16.70
CA SER A 309 2.06 23.07 -17.07
C SER A 309 1.68 21.94 -16.11
N ASP A 310 2.65 21.08 -15.70
CA ASP A 310 2.40 20.02 -14.75
C ASP A 310 2.07 20.56 -13.35
N ALA A 311 2.70 21.66 -12.93
CA ALA A 311 2.40 22.33 -11.66
C ALA A 311 0.95 22.87 -11.64
N VAL A 312 0.54 23.58 -12.69
CA VAL A 312 -0.84 24.06 -12.84
C VAL A 312 -1.83 22.88 -12.87
N LYS A 313 -1.51 21.84 -13.63
CA LYS A 313 -2.32 20.61 -13.68
C LYS A 313 -2.46 19.97 -12.30
N ALA A 314 -1.37 19.88 -11.53
CA ALA A 314 -1.42 19.35 -10.16
C ALA A 314 -2.35 20.17 -9.28
N CYS A 315 -2.29 21.51 -9.33
CA CYS A 315 -3.17 22.40 -8.58
C CYS A 315 -4.65 22.15 -8.89
N LEU A 316 -5.01 22.13 -10.17
CA LEU A 316 -6.40 21.90 -10.59
C LEU A 316 -6.90 20.50 -10.20
N LEU A 317 -6.05 19.48 -10.36
CA LEU A 317 -6.43 18.11 -10.05
C LEU A 317 -6.50 17.83 -8.55
N CYS A 318 -5.73 18.52 -7.70
CA CYS A 318 -5.88 18.42 -6.25
C CYS A 318 -7.30 18.87 -5.80
N VAL A 319 -7.78 19.99 -6.34
CA VAL A 319 -9.13 20.47 -6.06
C VAL A 319 -10.17 19.47 -6.56
N PHE A 320 -10.02 19.00 -7.80
CA PHE A 320 -10.95 18.04 -8.42
C PHE A 320 -10.97 16.69 -7.69
N GLU A 321 -9.81 16.19 -7.25
CA GLU A 321 -9.71 14.94 -6.49
C GLU A 321 -10.51 15.01 -5.20
N ILE A 322 -10.38 16.11 -4.46
CA ILE A 322 -11.02 16.29 -3.15
C ILE A 322 -12.52 16.56 -3.28
N THR A 323 -12.92 17.33 -4.28
CA THR A 323 -14.33 17.74 -4.45
C THR A 323 -15.17 16.70 -5.19
N CYS A 324 -14.59 15.90 -6.09
CA CYS A 324 -15.33 14.98 -6.96
C CYS A 324 -14.92 13.53 -6.77
N LEU A 325 -13.65 13.18 -7.04
CA LEU A 325 -13.21 11.77 -7.06
C LEU A 325 -13.32 11.12 -5.69
N ARG A 326 -13.07 11.86 -4.63
CA ARG A 326 -13.14 11.36 -3.25
C ARG A 326 -14.54 10.80 -2.94
N PHE A 327 -15.61 11.52 -3.27
CA PHE A 327 -16.98 11.05 -3.03
C PHE A 327 -17.33 9.82 -3.87
N VAL A 328 -16.85 9.76 -5.13
CA VAL A 328 -17.00 8.57 -5.97
C VAL A 328 -16.30 7.36 -5.33
N LEU A 329 -15.10 7.55 -4.81
CA LEU A 329 -14.34 6.49 -4.16
C LEU A 329 -14.93 6.12 -2.79
N ALA A 330 -15.48 7.07 -2.03
CA ALA A 330 -16.20 6.80 -0.79
C ALA A 330 -17.41 5.88 -1.05
N TRP A 331 -18.23 6.20 -2.07
CA TRP A 331 -19.33 5.34 -2.50
C TRP A 331 -18.86 3.93 -2.92
N VAL A 332 -17.77 3.85 -3.68
CA VAL A 332 -17.18 2.58 -4.13
C VAL A 332 -16.70 1.74 -2.94
N ARG A 333 -16.07 2.36 -1.95
CA ARG A 333 -15.57 1.70 -0.73
C ARG A 333 -16.71 1.24 0.16
N ALA A 334 -17.71 2.07 0.41
CA ALA A 334 -18.89 1.71 1.20
C ALA A 334 -19.67 0.54 0.55
N THR A 335 -19.83 0.58 -0.78
CA THR A 335 -20.53 -0.49 -1.52
C THR A 335 -19.69 -1.77 -1.70
N ALA A 336 -18.44 -1.80 -1.22
CA ALA A 336 -17.60 -3.00 -1.29
C ALA A 336 -18.20 -4.19 -0.52
N PHE A 337 -18.94 -3.92 0.54
CA PHE A 337 -19.57 -4.94 1.40
C PHE A 337 -20.77 -5.63 0.76
N PHE A 338 -21.40 -5.04 -0.28
CA PHE A 338 -22.50 -5.68 -0.98
C PHE A 338 -22.02 -6.92 -1.75
N GLY A 339 -22.58 -8.07 -1.36
CA GLY A 339 -22.21 -9.36 -1.95
C GLY A 339 -20.88 -9.95 -1.44
N TYR A 340 -20.30 -9.40 -0.37
CA TYR A 340 -19.06 -9.88 0.26
C TYR A 340 -19.08 -11.38 0.55
N ARG A 341 -20.17 -11.92 1.12
CA ARG A 341 -20.29 -13.34 1.43
C ARG A 341 -20.29 -14.27 0.20
N LYS A 342 -20.70 -13.76 -0.99
CA LYS A 342 -20.75 -14.52 -2.25
C LYS A 342 -19.46 -14.43 -3.07
N LYS A 343 -18.67 -13.37 -2.90
CA LYS A 343 -17.46 -13.08 -3.69
C LYS A 343 -16.18 -13.47 -2.94
N LYS A 344 -16.12 -14.69 -2.40
CA LYS A 344 -14.90 -15.16 -1.73
C LYS A 344 -13.69 -15.04 -2.65
N LEU A 345 -12.73 -14.17 -2.28
CA LEU A 345 -11.29 -14.18 -2.66
C LEU A 345 -10.95 -14.29 -4.16
N GLN A 346 -11.81 -13.84 -5.09
CA GLN A 346 -11.46 -13.81 -6.50
C GLN A 346 -10.65 -12.55 -6.82
N TRP A 347 -9.37 -12.73 -7.09
CA TRP A 347 -8.49 -11.72 -7.66
C TRP A 347 -8.95 -11.41 -9.09
N GLY A 348 -9.64 -10.28 -9.31
CA GLY A 348 -10.01 -9.84 -10.64
C GLY A 348 -8.73 -9.45 -11.42
N ARG A 349 -8.64 -9.83 -12.70
CA ARG A 349 -7.58 -9.35 -13.61
C ARG A 349 -7.70 -7.83 -13.77
N ILE A 350 -6.63 -7.10 -13.46
CA ILE A 350 -6.46 -5.68 -13.74
C ILE A 350 -5.54 -5.59 -14.95
N GLU A 351 -6.04 -5.03 -16.05
CA GLU A 351 -5.22 -4.75 -17.24
C GLU A 351 -4.23 -3.62 -16.91
N ARG A 352 -2.95 -3.87 -17.12
CA ARG A 352 -1.87 -2.88 -16.99
C ARG A 352 -1.17 -2.69 -18.33
N LYS A 353 -0.70 -1.49 -18.62
CA LYS A 353 0.16 -1.25 -19.78
C LYS A 353 1.54 -1.85 -19.50
N LYS A 354 2.22 -2.34 -20.54
CA LYS A 354 3.63 -2.75 -20.40
C LYS A 354 4.48 -1.52 -20.09
N ILE A 355 5.34 -1.60 -19.08
CA ILE A 355 6.34 -0.58 -18.80
C ILE A 355 7.37 -0.66 -19.93
N ASN A 356 7.57 0.41 -20.68
CA ASN A 356 8.63 0.48 -21.68
C ASN A 356 9.97 0.76 -20.95
N PHE A 357 10.77 -0.30 -20.83
CA PHE A 357 12.18 -0.16 -20.46
C PHE A 357 12.97 0.06 -21.75
N LYS A 358 13.76 1.11 -21.80
CA LYS A 358 14.88 1.28 -22.70
C LYS A 358 16.19 1.13 -21.93
#